data_345743aaf4cddcca10521c7c413a5380
#
_entry.id   345743aaf4cddcca10521c7c413a5380
#
_cell.length_a   1.000
_cell.length_b   1.000
_cell.length_c   1.000
_cell.angle_alpha   90.00
_cell.angle_beta   90.00
_cell.angle_gamma   90.00
#
_symmetry.space_group_name_H-M   'P 1'
#
loop_
_entity.id
_entity.type
_entity.pdbx_description
1 polymer ?
#
loop_
_entity_poly.entity_id
_entity_poly.type
_entity_poly.pdbx_seq_one_letter_code
_entity_poly.pdbx_strand_id
1 'polypeptide(L)'
;MSSSSETLRPAPGPGHNPAPSRPRPGAVPEETTRTRRRWPRLVLMFVLPVAVVIGGGWWYLTSGRYVSTDDAYGQADVLNVAPSVAGHVVEVDVHDNQYVKQGQVLFRIDDSTYLANRDRAKAALESARLQVDTMRATYRERQSELQTAQDTLNYTQREYNRQAGLLATHTVSQAQFDQARHAFDVAKSQVSSAQEQVAAALAALGGNPDLPTNQHPMVEQAQAQLDLAEIDIDNTVVRAPENGTVTLVNKLPVGTYLMPATPTFALVGTDNVWVEANFKETDLTHMQVGQPATVDCDAYPDVTFNGHVQSLSPGTGSEFSVLPAQNATGNWVKVVQRLVVKTVIDNPDPQRPIRAGMSCTVEVDTGYQPSIWSSLRSMLGLG
;
A
#
# COMPACT_ATOMS: atom_id res chain seq x y z
N MET A 1 14.42 -67.90 21.94
CA MET A 1 15.62 -68.67 21.60
C MET A 1 16.77 -67.77 22.00
N SER A 2 17.30 -68.13 23.16
CA SER A 2 18.59 -68.79 23.42
C SER A 2 19.71 -67.78 23.37
N SER A 3 20.46 -67.46 24.31
CA SER A 3 20.99 -67.98 25.55
C SER A 3 22.34 -67.27 25.73
N SER A 4 22.55 -66.72 26.91
CA SER A 4 23.46 -67.25 27.98
C SER A 4 24.91 -67.20 27.54
N SER A 5 25.84 -66.69 28.31
CA SER A 5 26.32 -67.11 29.63
C SER A 5 27.53 -66.24 29.98
N GLU A 6 27.70 -65.56 31.12
CA GLU A 6 28.14 -66.14 32.41
C GLU A 6 29.51 -66.81 32.36
N THR A 7 30.49 -66.28 33.15
CA THR A 7 31.35 -66.99 34.14
C THR A 7 32.38 -65.95 34.71
N LEU A 8 32.32 -65.63 36.00
CA LEU A 8 32.87 -66.24 37.22
C LEU A 8 34.41 -66.23 37.37
N ARG A 9 34.80 -65.42 38.35
CA ARG A 9 35.87 -65.47 39.40
C ARG A 9 36.83 -66.67 39.44
N PRO A 10 38.01 -66.56 40.10
CA PRO A 10 38.15 -66.36 41.54
C PRO A 10 39.45 -65.63 42.04
N ALA A 11 39.44 -65.29 43.34
CA ALA A 11 40.61 -65.07 44.21
C ALA A 11 41.00 -66.47 44.87
N PRO A 12 42.10 -66.66 45.64
CA PRO A 12 42.51 -65.94 46.84
C PRO A 12 44.04 -65.90 47.19
N GLY A 13 44.41 -65.10 48.16
CA GLY A 13 45.24 -65.03 49.30
C GLY A 13 46.52 -65.85 49.50
N PRO A 14 47.16 -65.91 50.69
CA PRO A 14 47.72 -64.88 51.55
C PRO A 14 49.20 -65.13 52.02
N GLY A 15 49.75 -64.26 52.81
CA GLY A 15 50.89 -64.61 53.68
C GLY A 15 52.15 -63.83 53.44
N HIS A 16 52.73 -63.16 54.29
CA HIS A 16 53.43 -63.38 55.56
C HIS A 16 54.15 -62.07 55.96
N ASN A 17 53.95 -61.65 57.19
CA ASN A 17 54.84 -60.78 57.95
C ASN A 17 56.14 -61.47 58.32
N PRO A 18 57.24 -60.78 58.58
CA PRO A 18 57.51 -60.46 59.98
C PRO A 18 58.18 -59.08 60.26
N ALA A 19 57.90 -58.62 61.44
CA ALA A 19 58.58 -57.50 62.17
C ALA A 19 59.90 -57.94 62.82
N PRO A 20 60.57 -57.19 63.67
CA PRO A 20 60.93 -55.79 63.74
C PRO A 20 62.43 -55.52 64.02
N SER A 21 62.94 -54.31 63.86
CA SER A 21 64.12 -53.93 64.62
C SER A 21 64.20 -52.38 64.88
N ARG A 22 64.18 -52.01 66.12
CA ARG A 22 64.61 -50.69 66.71
C ARG A 22 66.09 -50.72 66.94
N PRO A 23 66.76 -49.63 67.49
CA PRO A 23 66.76 -48.17 67.16
C PRO A 23 68.18 -47.57 67.10
N ARG A 24 68.35 -46.27 66.76
CA ARG A 24 69.18 -45.34 67.53
C ARG A 24 69.26 -43.89 66.91
N PRO A 25 69.56 -42.88 67.73
CA PRO A 25 69.13 -41.57 67.58
C PRO A 25 70.22 -40.59 67.06
N GLY A 26 69.87 -39.52 66.57
CA GLY A 26 70.80 -38.39 66.37
C GLY A 26 70.49 -37.44 65.25
N ALA A 27 70.41 -36.22 65.68
CA ALA A 27 70.57 -35.02 65.00
C ALA A 27 69.22 -34.24 64.71
N VAL A 28 69.11 -33.21 65.48
CA VAL A 28 68.19 -32.08 65.39
C VAL A 28 68.60 -31.27 64.14
N PRO A 29 67.76 -30.98 63.22
CA PRO A 29 67.96 -29.86 62.33
C PRO A 29 67.10 -28.67 62.76
N GLU A 30 67.67 -27.55 62.78
CA GLU A 30 67.10 -26.24 63.01
C GLU A 30 65.79 -25.96 62.33
N GLU A 31 64.79 -25.54 63.05
CA GLU A 31 63.59 -24.91 62.55
C GLU A 31 63.89 -23.59 61.87
N THR A 32 64.00 -23.56 60.58
CA THR A 32 63.86 -22.33 59.83
C THR A 32 62.38 -21.95 59.80
N THR A 33 62.01 -21.00 60.63
CA THR A 33 60.75 -20.27 60.65
C THR A 33 60.57 -19.56 59.33
N ARG A 34 59.94 -20.23 58.29
CA ARG A 34 59.37 -19.56 57.14
C ARG A 34 58.19 -18.74 57.63
N THR A 35 58.39 -17.45 57.79
CA THR A 35 57.31 -16.47 57.87
C THR A 35 56.45 -16.56 56.68
N ARG A 36 55.31 -17.29 56.79
CA ARG A 36 54.25 -17.35 55.80
C ARG A 36 53.69 -15.94 55.65
N ARG A 37 54.15 -15.24 54.61
CA ARG A 37 53.67 -13.92 54.19
C ARG A 37 52.16 -14.00 53.96
N ARG A 38 51.33 -13.62 54.94
CA ARG A 38 49.86 -13.66 54.92
C ARG A 38 49.27 -12.60 53.98
N TRP A 39 50.10 -11.74 53.39
CA TRP A 39 49.70 -10.68 52.48
C TRP A 39 49.01 -11.14 51.18
N PRO A 40 49.45 -12.18 50.44
CA PRO A 40 48.76 -12.62 49.25
C PRO A 40 47.36 -13.18 49.52
N ARG A 41 47.12 -13.75 50.73
CA ARG A 41 45.79 -14.25 51.10
C ARG A 41 44.81 -13.12 51.43
N LEU A 42 45.28 -12.06 52.09
CA LEU A 42 44.49 -10.88 52.38
C LEU A 42 44.16 -10.08 51.08
N VAL A 43 45.15 -9.94 50.20
CA VAL A 43 44.93 -9.34 48.88
C VAL A 43 43.92 -10.13 48.06
N LEU A 44 44.02 -11.48 48.04
CA LEU A 44 43.02 -12.32 47.32
C LEU A 44 41.65 -12.25 47.97
N MET A 45 41.55 -12.13 49.29
CA MET A 45 40.28 -12.04 50.03
C MET A 45 39.55 -10.71 49.80
N PHE A 46 40.25 -9.60 49.49
CA PHE A 46 39.60 -8.30 49.19
C PHE A 46 39.51 -8.00 47.68
N VAL A 47 40.50 -8.38 46.89
CA VAL A 47 40.51 -8.11 45.43
C VAL A 47 39.50 -8.94 44.69
N LEU A 48 39.31 -10.25 45.09
CA LEU A 48 38.36 -11.10 44.44
C LEU A 48 36.91 -10.65 44.60
N PRO A 49 36.38 -10.33 45.79
CA PRO A 49 35.02 -9.79 45.91
C PRO A 49 34.87 -8.41 45.24
N VAL A 50 35.87 -7.55 45.28
CA VAL A 50 35.85 -6.26 44.60
C VAL A 50 35.81 -6.46 43.07
N ALA A 51 36.56 -7.40 42.51
CA ALA A 51 36.53 -7.73 41.10
C ALA A 51 35.17 -8.34 40.67
N VAL A 52 34.56 -9.19 41.51
CA VAL A 52 33.22 -9.74 41.29
C VAL A 52 32.15 -8.65 41.36
N VAL A 53 32.26 -7.71 42.30
CA VAL A 53 31.32 -6.57 42.39
C VAL A 53 31.47 -5.63 41.20
N ILE A 54 32.70 -5.33 40.77
CA ILE A 54 32.95 -4.47 39.62
C ILE A 54 32.50 -5.21 38.31
N GLY A 55 32.88 -6.48 38.13
CA GLY A 55 32.49 -7.28 36.99
C GLY A 55 31.01 -7.54 36.94
N GLY A 56 30.38 -7.88 38.06
CA GLY A 56 28.93 -8.06 38.17
C GLY A 56 28.17 -6.74 38.00
N GLY A 57 28.68 -5.64 38.51
CA GLY A 57 28.13 -4.31 38.29
C GLY A 57 28.23 -3.87 36.84
N TRP A 58 29.35 -4.13 36.20
CA TRP A 58 29.50 -3.88 34.75
C TRP A 58 28.54 -4.70 33.92
N TRP A 59 28.44 -6.01 34.18
CA TRP A 59 27.49 -6.91 33.49
C TRP A 59 26.03 -6.48 33.72
N TYR A 60 25.68 -6.09 34.95
CA TYR A 60 24.33 -5.59 35.26
C TYR A 60 24.02 -4.25 34.54
N LEU A 61 24.97 -3.34 34.40
CA LEU A 61 24.82 -2.06 33.74
C LEU A 61 24.67 -2.22 32.20
N THR A 62 25.21 -3.28 31.62
CA THR A 62 25.15 -3.54 30.19
C THR A 62 23.99 -4.46 29.82
N SER A 63 23.48 -5.27 30.73
CA SER A 63 22.50 -6.34 30.48
C SER A 63 21.08 -5.86 30.21
N GLY A 64 20.76 -4.58 30.41
CA GLY A 64 19.40 -4.02 30.19
C GLY A 64 19.26 -3.14 28.96
N ARG A 65 20.34 -2.92 28.21
CA ARG A 65 20.35 -2.02 27.06
C ARG A 65 19.77 -2.63 25.80
N TYR A 66 20.09 -3.88 25.55
CA TYR A 66 19.67 -4.61 24.35
C TYR A 66 18.51 -5.53 24.68
N VAL A 67 17.48 -5.45 23.87
CA VAL A 67 16.28 -6.27 23.97
C VAL A 67 16.12 -7.05 22.68
N SER A 68 16.07 -8.37 22.77
CA SER A 68 15.99 -9.25 21.60
C SER A 68 14.78 -10.16 21.64
N THR A 69 14.28 -10.52 20.46
CA THR A 69 13.25 -11.54 20.27
C THR A 69 13.59 -12.42 19.05
N ASP A 70 13.36 -13.70 19.18
CA ASP A 70 13.44 -14.73 18.13
C ASP A 70 12.09 -14.96 17.43
N ASP A 71 11.02 -14.33 17.94
CA ASP A 71 9.69 -14.38 17.37
C ASP A 71 9.47 -13.18 16.43
N ALA A 72 10.23 -13.19 15.33
CA ALA A 72 10.19 -12.12 14.34
C ALA A 72 10.13 -12.70 12.92
N TYR A 73 9.31 -12.08 12.08
CA TYR A 73 9.06 -12.53 10.72
C TYR A 73 9.21 -11.39 9.73
N GLY A 74 9.91 -11.67 8.63
CA GLY A 74 9.94 -10.79 7.49
C GLY A 74 8.53 -10.63 6.91
N GLN A 75 8.15 -9.40 6.57
CA GLN A 75 6.89 -9.05 5.92
C GLN A 75 7.17 -8.19 4.69
N ALA A 76 6.29 -8.25 3.72
CA ALA A 76 6.30 -7.42 2.53
C ALA A 76 4.86 -7.10 2.13
N ASP A 77 4.68 -6.04 1.36
CA ASP A 77 3.38 -5.76 0.78
C ASP A 77 2.99 -6.86 -0.20
N VAL A 78 1.80 -7.44 0.01
CA VAL A 78 1.25 -8.47 -0.87
C VAL A 78 0.02 -7.92 -1.55
N LEU A 79 0.14 -7.65 -2.84
CA LEU A 79 -0.94 -7.15 -3.67
C LEU A 79 -1.58 -8.29 -4.46
N ASN A 80 -2.88 -8.46 -4.33
CA ASN A 80 -3.63 -9.36 -5.17
C ASN A 80 -3.92 -8.67 -6.51
N VAL A 81 -3.34 -9.19 -7.59
CA VAL A 81 -3.60 -8.72 -8.94
C VAL A 81 -4.98 -9.17 -9.38
N ALA A 82 -5.84 -8.22 -9.74
CA ALA A 82 -7.18 -8.48 -10.23
C ALA A 82 -7.45 -7.64 -11.50
N PRO A 83 -8.19 -8.16 -12.49
CA PRO A 83 -8.56 -7.38 -13.65
C PRO A 83 -9.64 -6.35 -13.30
N SER A 84 -9.66 -5.24 -14.03
CA SER A 84 -10.71 -4.22 -13.95
C SER A 84 -11.88 -4.52 -14.90
N VAL A 85 -11.66 -5.35 -15.92
CA VAL A 85 -12.64 -5.70 -16.95
C VAL A 85 -12.82 -7.21 -17.06
N ALA A 86 -13.97 -7.65 -17.56
CA ALA A 86 -14.29 -9.07 -17.74
C ALA A 86 -13.79 -9.59 -19.09
N GLY A 87 -13.39 -10.87 -19.14
CA GLY A 87 -13.06 -11.51 -20.42
C GLY A 87 -12.20 -12.75 -20.27
N HIS A 88 -11.88 -13.37 -21.40
CA HIS A 88 -10.99 -14.52 -21.45
C HIS A 88 -9.53 -14.08 -21.45
N VAL A 89 -8.67 -14.78 -20.70
CA VAL A 89 -7.23 -14.59 -20.75
C VAL A 89 -6.70 -15.13 -22.07
N VAL A 90 -6.05 -14.28 -22.86
CA VAL A 90 -5.46 -14.63 -24.14
C VAL A 90 -3.99 -15.02 -23.98
N GLU A 91 -3.28 -14.29 -23.13
CA GLU A 91 -1.84 -14.45 -22.94
C GLU A 91 -1.46 -14.13 -21.49
N VAL A 92 -0.48 -14.88 -20.97
CA VAL A 92 0.14 -14.63 -19.67
C VAL A 92 1.64 -14.44 -19.91
N ASP A 93 2.12 -13.21 -19.72
CA ASP A 93 3.47 -12.77 -20.09
C ASP A 93 4.52 -13.02 -18.97
N VAL A 94 4.10 -13.60 -17.85
CA VAL A 94 4.96 -13.82 -16.68
C VAL A 94 4.91 -15.26 -16.20
N HIS A 95 5.96 -15.67 -15.47
CA HIS A 95 6.09 -17.00 -14.87
C HIS A 95 6.11 -16.90 -13.34
N ASP A 96 5.84 -18.01 -12.68
CA ASP A 96 5.85 -18.06 -11.21
C ASP A 96 7.24 -17.71 -10.65
N ASN A 97 7.28 -16.91 -9.58
CA ASN A 97 8.48 -16.39 -8.94
C ASN A 97 9.36 -15.46 -9.85
N GLN A 98 8.79 -14.90 -10.90
CA GLN A 98 9.47 -13.91 -11.74
C GLN A 98 9.43 -12.52 -11.10
N TYR A 99 10.57 -11.82 -11.10
CA TYR A 99 10.62 -10.41 -10.77
C TYR A 99 10.04 -9.57 -11.90
N VAL A 100 9.18 -8.63 -11.60
CA VAL A 100 8.54 -7.69 -12.52
C VAL A 100 8.72 -6.26 -12.06
N LYS A 101 8.81 -5.35 -13.03
CA LYS A 101 8.88 -3.90 -12.78
C LYS A 101 7.50 -3.29 -12.85
N GLN A 102 7.30 -2.18 -12.15
CA GLN A 102 6.11 -1.36 -12.27
C GLN A 102 5.78 -1.04 -13.73
N GLY A 103 4.52 -1.22 -14.14
CA GLY A 103 4.05 -1.03 -15.51
C GLY A 103 4.32 -2.20 -16.46
N GLN A 104 5.08 -3.23 -16.06
CA GLN A 104 5.29 -4.42 -16.87
C GLN A 104 3.98 -5.19 -17.07
N VAL A 105 3.74 -5.66 -18.30
CA VAL A 105 2.56 -6.47 -18.62
C VAL A 105 2.63 -7.81 -17.91
N LEU A 106 1.54 -8.20 -17.28
CA LEU A 106 1.41 -9.46 -16.56
C LEU A 106 0.60 -10.47 -17.37
N PHE A 107 -0.56 -10.05 -17.86
CA PHE A 107 -1.41 -10.85 -18.73
C PHE A 107 -2.34 -9.96 -19.56
N ARG A 108 -2.95 -10.55 -20.59
CA ARG A 108 -3.86 -9.89 -21.52
C ARG A 108 -5.21 -10.59 -21.54
N ILE A 109 -6.26 -9.78 -21.58
CA ILE A 109 -7.65 -10.20 -21.73
C ILE A 109 -8.05 -9.95 -23.18
N ASP A 110 -8.94 -10.78 -23.73
CA ASP A 110 -9.52 -10.60 -25.07
C ASP A 110 -10.18 -9.21 -25.19
N ASP A 111 -9.63 -8.39 -26.06
CA ASP A 111 -10.02 -7.00 -26.28
C ASP A 111 -11.05 -6.86 -27.43
N SER A 112 -11.40 -7.93 -28.13
CA SER A 112 -12.23 -7.90 -29.33
C SER A 112 -13.57 -7.21 -29.12
N THR A 113 -14.23 -7.47 -28.00
CA THR A 113 -15.53 -6.84 -27.66
C THR A 113 -15.36 -5.36 -27.27
N TYR A 114 -14.26 -5.01 -26.63
CA TYR A 114 -13.91 -3.65 -26.22
C TYR A 114 -13.53 -2.79 -27.42
N LEU A 115 -12.79 -3.33 -28.38
CA LEU A 115 -12.51 -2.68 -29.67
C LEU A 115 -13.79 -2.37 -30.44
N ALA A 116 -14.74 -3.32 -30.51
CA ALA A 116 -16.04 -3.09 -31.15
C ALA A 116 -16.86 -2.00 -30.44
N ASN A 117 -16.79 -1.93 -29.10
CA ASN A 117 -17.45 -0.88 -28.32
C ASN A 117 -16.81 0.49 -28.55
N ARG A 118 -15.49 0.59 -28.60
CA ARG A 118 -14.77 1.83 -28.96
C ARG A 118 -15.18 2.30 -30.36
N ASP A 119 -15.21 1.41 -31.35
CA ASP A 119 -15.55 1.77 -32.72
C ASP A 119 -17.00 2.26 -32.82
N ARG A 120 -17.92 1.67 -32.03
CA ARG A 120 -19.30 2.16 -31.88
C ARG A 120 -19.33 3.55 -31.25
N ALA A 121 -18.60 3.79 -30.17
CA ALA A 121 -18.55 5.08 -29.50
C ALA A 121 -17.94 6.15 -30.41
N LYS A 122 -16.90 5.79 -31.17
CA LYS A 122 -16.30 6.68 -32.19
C LYS A 122 -17.29 7.07 -33.27
N ALA A 123 -18.06 6.13 -33.80
CA ALA A 123 -19.09 6.42 -34.77
C ALA A 123 -20.21 7.30 -34.22
N ALA A 124 -20.57 7.12 -32.92
CA ALA A 124 -21.53 7.99 -32.25
C ALA A 124 -21.01 9.43 -32.09
N LEU A 125 -19.72 9.60 -31.78
CA LEU A 125 -19.06 10.92 -31.71
C LEU A 125 -19.11 11.63 -33.06
N GLU A 126 -18.76 10.95 -34.14
CA GLU A 126 -18.85 11.55 -35.48
C GLU A 126 -20.29 11.91 -35.86
N SER A 127 -21.27 11.07 -35.51
CA SER A 127 -22.67 11.39 -35.69
C SER A 127 -23.11 12.63 -34.90
N ALA A 128 -22.67 12.77 -33.66
CA ALA A 128 -22.94 13.95 -32.83
C ALA A 128 -22.34 15.24 -33.45
N ARG A 129 -21.12 15.17 -33.97
CA ARG A 129 -20.48 16.30 -34.69
C ARG A 129 -21.28 16.72 -35.91
N LEU A 130 -21.67 15.77 -36.75
CA LEU A 130 -22.50 16.03 -37.93
C LEU A 130 -23.86 16.64 -37.56
N GLN A 131 -24.46 16.21 -36.46
CA GLN A 131 -25.74 16.75 -36.00
C GLN A 131 -25.57 18.22 -35.53
N VAL A 132 -24.51 18.58 -34.84
CA VAL A 132 -24.22 19.96 -34.47
C VAL A 132 -23.98 20.84 -35.72
N ASP A 133 -23.26 20.30 -36.72
CA ASP A 133 -23.06 21.02 -37.99
C ASP A 133 -24.38 21.24 -38.76
N THR A 134 -25.28 20.28 -38.70
CA THR A 134 -26.64 20.40 -39.23
C THR A 134 -27.45 21.49 -38.50
N MET A 135 -27.38 21.50 -37.16
CA MET A 135 -28.01 22.56 -36.35
C MET A 135 -27.49 23.98 -36.73
N ARG A 136 -26.19 24.12 -36.97
CA ARG A 136 -25.60 25.35 -37.44
C ARG A 136 -26.07 25.76 -38.82
N ALA A 137 -26.21 24.81 -39.75
CA ALA A 137 -26.74 25.08 -41.08
C ALA A 137 -28.17 25.58 -40.97
N THR A 138 -29.03 24.93 -40.17
CA THR A 138 -30.40 25.37 -39.89
C THR A 138 -30.46 26.76 -39.28
N TYR A 139 -29.60 27.06 -38.30
CA TYR A 139 -29.54 28.43 -37.72
C TYR A 139 -29.22 29.47 -38.76
N ARG A 140 -28.25 29.26 -39.66
CA ARG A 140 -27.91 30.18 -40.74
C ARG A 140 -29.10 30.35 -41.75
N GLU A 141 -29.77 29.26 -42.03
CA GLU A 141 -31.00 29.29 -42.88
C GLU A 141 -32.06 30.18 -42.25
N ARG A 142 -32.37 30.03 -40.97
CA ARG A 142 -33.35 30.86 -40.25
C ARG A 142 -32.93 32.34 -40.16
N GLN A 143 -31.63 32.60 -40.03
CA GLN A 143 -31.13 33.98 -40.13
C GLN A 143 -31.37 34.63 -41.50
N SER A 144 -31.17 33.86 -42.57
CA SER A 144 -31.44 34.33 -43.93
C SER A 144 -32.92 34.57 -44.17
N GLU A 145 -33.80 33.72 -43.64
CA GLU A 145 -35.27 33.88 -43.70
C GLU A 145 -35.68 35.15 -42.91
N LEU A 146 -35.13 35.40 -41.75
CA LEU A 146 -35.38 36.61 -40.97
C LEU A 146 -34.97 37.87 -41.77
N GLN A 147 -33.78 37.84 -42.38
CA GLN A 147 -33.33 38.94 -43.23
C GLN A 147 -34.30 39.22 -44.35
N THR A 148 -34.80 38.16 -45.06
CA THR A 148 -35.79 38.29 -46.13
C THR A 148 -37.12 38.89 -45.64
N ALA A 149 -37.57 38.44 -44.44
CA ALA A 149 -38.78 39.01 -43.81
C ALA A 149 -38.60 40.48 -43.42
N GLN A 150 -37.41 40.87 -42.93
CA GLN A 150 -37.08 42.27 -42.64
C GLN A 150 -37.05 43.13 -43.88
N ASP A 151 -36.49 42.65 -44.99
CA ASP A 151 -36.46 43.39 -46.27
C ASP A 151 -37.89 43.61 -46.82
N THR A 152 -38.74 42.58 -46.68
CA THR A 152 -40.17 42.65 -47.05
C THR A 152 -40.90 43.68 -46.16
N LEU A 153 -40.66 43.68 -44.85
CA LEU A 153 -41.20 44.65 -43.89
C LEU A 153 -40.79 46.09 -44.28
N ASN A 154 -39.51 46.28 -44.57
CA ASN A 154 -38.97 47.58 -45.00
C ASN A 154 -39.61 48.09 -46.30
N TYR A 155 -39.89 47.18 -47.25
CA TYR A 155 -40.60 47.53 -48.48
C TYR A 155 -42.06 47.90 -48.19
N THR A 156 -42.82 47.07 -47.50
CA THR A 156 -44.24 47.32 -47.17
C THR A 156 -44.42 48.54 -46.26
N GLN A 157 -43.48 48.83 -45.37
CA GLN A 157 -43.48 50.05 -44.53
C GLN A 157 -43.39 51.34 -45.44
N ARG A 158 -42.46 51.36 -46.42
CA ARG A 158 -42.35 52.44 -47.33
C ARG A 158 -43.61 52.65 -48.18
N GLU A 159 -44.26 51.53 -48.64
CA GLU A 159 -45.49 51.54 -49.35
C GLU A 159 -46.64 52.12 -48.53
N TYR A 160 -46.80 51.63 -47.31
CA TYR A 160 -47.77 52.10 -46.33
C TYR A 160 -47.64 53.65 -46.09
N ASN A 161 -46.40 54.11 -45.85
CA ASN A 161 -46.13 55.53 -45.60
C ASN A 161 -46.45 56.35 -46.83
N ARG A 162 -46.18 55.86 -48.05
CA ARG A 162 -46.53 56.53 -49.31
C ARG A 162 -48.05 56.65 -49.49
N GLN A 163 -48.77 55.52 -49.29
CA GLN A 163 -50.23 55.48 -49.39
C GLN A 163 -50.88 56.38 -48.32
N ALA A 164 -50.40 56.45 -47.14
CA ALA A 164 -50.85 57.34 -46.08
C ALA A 164 -50.74 58.84 -46.47
N GLY A 165 -49.57 59.21 -47.06
CA GLY A 165 -49.37 60.58 -47.57
C GLY A 165 -50.31 60.92 -48.72
N LEU A 166 -50.55 60.00 -49.65
CA LEU A 166 -51.44 60.21 -50.79
C LEU A 166 -52.92 60.23 -50.36
N LEU A 167 -53.32 59.48 -49.35
CA LEU A 167 -54.66 59.51 -48.78
C LEU A 167 -54.97 60.88 -48.17
N ALA A 168 -54.03 61.49 -47.47
CA ALA A 168 -54.15 62.80 -46.85
C ALA A 168 -54.40 63.87 -47.89
N THR A 169 -53.97 63.71 -49.17
CA THR A 169 -54.20 64.60 -50.29
C THR A 169 -55.37 64.10 -51.14
N HIS A 170 -56.17 63.15 -50.74
CA HIS A 170 -57.31 62.51 -51.45
C HIS A 170 -56.92 62.01 -52.85
N THR A 171 -55.68 61.61 -53.05
CA THR A 171 -55.15 61.08 -54.34
C THR A 171 -55.41 59.62 -54.55
N VAL A 172 -55.61 58.84 -53.45
CA VAL A 172 -55.85 57.36 -53.43
C VAL A 172 -57.13 57.06 -52.70
N SER A 173 -57.71 55.84 -52.96
CA SER A 173 -58.89 55.38 -52.24
C SER A 173 -58.57 54.78 -50.88
N GLN A 174 -59.54 54.82 -49.92
CA GLN A 174 -59.42 54.23 -48.63
C GLN A 174 -59.09 52.68 -48.76
N ALA A 175 -59.68 52.01 -49.74
CA ALA A 175 -59.39 50.56 -49.95
C ALA A 175 -57.93 50.29 -50.34
N GLN A 176 -57.27 51.18 -51.10
CA GLN A 176 -55.84 51.07 -51.43
C GLN A 176 -54.98 51.32 -50.23
N PHE A 177 -55.31 52.26 -49.35
CA PHE A 177 -54.64 52.45 -48.09
C PHE A 177 -54.82 51.25 -47.14
N ASP A 178 -56.02 50.73 -46.96
CA ASP A 178 -56.31 49.59 -46.13
C ASP A 178 -55.58 48.31 -46.61
N GLN A 179 -55.43 48.12 -47.92
CA GLN A 179 -54.63 47.08 -48.51
C GLN A 179 -53.15 47.21 -48.16
N ALA A 180 -52.56 48.42 -48.27
CA ALA A 180 -51.18 48.66 -47.92
C ALA A 180 -50.93 48.47 -46.41
N ARG A 181 -51.87 48.94 -45.57
CA ARG A 181 -51.81 48.72 -44.12
C ARG A 181 -51.84 47.23 -43.80
N HIS A 182 -52.75 46.47 -44.35
CA HIS A 182 -52.82 45.02 -44.15
C HIS A 182 -51.52 44.33 -44.57
N ALA A 183 -50.95 44.66 -45.72
CA ALA A 183 -49.68 44.12 -46.19
C ALA A 183 -48.53 44.41 -45.24
N PHE A 184 -48.48 45.64 -44.66
CA PHE A 184 -47.51 46.02 -43.62
C PHE A 184 -47.72 45.20 -42.32
N ASP A 185 -48.95 45.06 -41.83
CA ASP A 185 -49.25 44.32 -40.60
C ASP A 185 -48.89 42.83 -40.77
N VAL A 186 -49.14 42.22 -41.91
CA VAL A 186 -48.75 40.85 -42.26
C VAL A 186 -47.24 40.70 -42.26
N ALA A 187 -46.49 41.62 -42.94
CA ALA A 187 -45.04 41.58 -42.97
C ALA A 187 -44.40 41.74 -41.57
N LYS A 188 -45.01 42.60 -40.72
CA LYS A 188 -44.57 42.76 -39.31
C LYS A 188 -44.74 41.43 -38.52
N SER A 189 -45.87 40.76 -38.70
CA SER A 189 -46.13 39.46 -38.06
C SER A 189 -45.17 38.38 -38.57
N GLN A 190 -44.79 38.42 -39.86
CA GLN A 190 -43.82 37.53 -40.49
C GLN A 190 -42.43 37.70 -39.87
N VAL A 191 -41.96 38.92 -39.62
CA VAL A 191 -40.70 39.19 -38.93
C VAL A 191 -40.70 38.62 -37.53
N SER A 192 -41.81 38.84 -36.77
CA SER A 192 -41.90 38.28 -35.40
C SER A 192 -41.81 36.76 -35.41
N SER A 193 -42.53 36.09 -36.35
CA SER A 193 -42.43 34.63 -36.50
C SER A 193 -41.01 34.16 -36.86
N ALA A 194 -40.36 34.82 -37.80
CA ALA A 194 -38.97 34.51 -38.17
C ALA A 194 -37.98 34.72 -37.03
N GLN A 195 -38.17 35.76 -36.17
CA GLN A 195 -37.38 35.97 -34.97
C GLN A 195 -37.50 34.82 -34.01
N GLU A 196 -38.70 34.33 -33.76
CA GLU A 196 -38.90 33.17 -32.86
C GLU A 196 -38.26 31.87 -33.42
N GLN A 197 -38.28 31.70 -34.76
CA GLN A 197 -37.62 30.58 -35.39
C GLN A 197 -36.07 30.65 -35.24
N VAL A 198 -35.48 31.84 -35.38
CA VAL A 198 -34.05 32.04 -35.12
C VAL A 198 -33.72 31.77 -33.66
N ALA A 199 -34.55 32.26 -32.71
CA ALA A 199 -34.39 31.98 -31.30
C ALA A 199 -34.45 30.50 -30.95
N ALA A 200 -35.38 29.77 -31.53
CA ALA A 200 -35.51 28.32 -31.38
C ALA A 200 -34.28 27.59 -31.93
N ALA A 201 -33.79 27.94 -33.12
CA ALA A 201 -32.58 27.37 -33.70
C ALA A 201 -31.31 27.71 -32.87
N LEU A 202 -31.24 28.90 -32.31
CA LEU A 202 -30.15 29.31 -31.42
C LEU A 202 -30.19 28.52 -30.10
N ALA A 203 -31.35 28.30 -29.53
CA ALA A 203 -31.52 27.52 -28.32
C ALA A 203 -31.07 26.04 -28.54
N ALA A 204 -31.32 25.49 -29.72
CA ALA A 204 -30.85 24.12 -30.07
C ALA A 204 -29.31 24.04 -30.14
N LEU A 205 -28.62 25.16 -30.42
CA LEU A 205 -27.15 25.29 -30.37
C LEU A 205 -26.60 25.62 -28.97
N GLY A 206 -27.45 25.53 -27.93
CA GLY A 206 -27.04 25.88 -26.56
C GLY A 206 -26.91 27.39 -26.30
N GLY A 207 -27.55 28.24 -27.14
CA GLY A 207 -27.57 29.70 -26.98
C GLY A 207 -26.34 30.45 -27.53
N ASN A 208 -25.34 29.74 -28.02
CA ASN A 208 -24.13 30.34 -28.59
C ASN A 208 -23.82 29.72 -29.98
N PRO A 209 -24.02 30.48 -31.09
CA PRO A 209 -23.80 29.96 -32.42
C PRO A 209 -22.31 29.77 -32.76
N ASP A 210 -21.42 30.44 -32.03
CA ASP A 210 -19.96 30.42 -32.25
C ASP A 210 -19.26 29.38 -31.34
N LEU A 211 -20.00 28.66 -30.51
CA LEU A 211 -19.46 27.59 -29.67
C LEU A 211 -18.75 26.54 -30.53
N PRO A 212 -17.47 26.22 -30.29
CA PRO A 212 -16.77 25.16 -31.03
C PRO A 212 -17.56 23.84 -30.99
N THR A 213 -17.62 23.08 -32.11
CA THR A 213 -18.37 21.79 -32.19
C THR A 213 -18.01 20.86 -31.06
N ASN A 214 -16.73 20.78 -30.70
CA ASN A 214 -16.25 19.87 -29.63
C ASN A 214 -16.69 20.28 -28.21
N GLN A 215 -17.13 21.54 -28.01
CA GLN A 215 -17.65 22.03 -26.72
C GLN A 215 -19.18 21.98 -26.64
N HIS A 216 -19.83 21.48 -27.68
CA HIS A 216 -21.27 21.28 -27.62
C HIS A 216 -21.60 20.10 -26.70
N PRO A 217 -22.57 20.21 -25.76
CA PRO A 217 -22.86 19.16 -24.77
C PRO A 217 -23.10 17.77 -25.35
N MET A 218 -23.74 17.70 -26.51
CA MET A 218 -23.96 16.42 -27.21
C MET A 218 -22.65 15.77 -27.69
N VAL A 219 -21.69 16.58 -28.14
CA VAL A 219 -20.38 16.08 -28.60
C VAL A 219 -19.52 15.72 -27.40
N GLU A 220 -19.53 16.51 -26.32
CA GLU A 220 -18.83 16.18 -25.08
C GLU A 220 -19.35 14.88 -24.46
N GLN A 221 -20.67 14.66 -24.48
CA GLN A 221 -21.25 13.40 -24.01
C GLN A 221 -20.76 12.20 -24.84
N ALA A 222 -20.74 12.34 -26.18
CA ALA A 222 -20.27 11.27 -27.07
C ALA A 222 -18.76 11.05 -26.93
N GLN A 223 -17.97 12.13 -26.70
CA GLN A 223 -16.53 12.03 -26.41
C GLN A 223 -16.29 11.27 -25.11
N ALA A 224 -17.02 11.60 -24.03
CA ALA A 224 -16.89 10.91 -22.75
C ALA A 224 -17.20 9.39 -22.88
N GLN A 225 -18.13 9.02 -23.76
CA GLN A 225 -18.40 7.58 -24.04
C GLN A 225 -17.24 6.91 -24.78
N LEU A 226 -16.58 7.62 -25.70
CA LEU A 226 -15.38 7.13 -26.36
C LEU A 226 -14.23 6.95 -25.37
N ASP A 227 -14.00 7.95 -24.52
CA ASP A 227 -12.94 7.92 -23.51
C ASP A 227 -13.13 6.73 -22.56
N LEU A 228 -14.36 6.45 -22.13
CA LEU A 228 -14.68 5.26 -21.31
C LEU A 228 -14.36 3.96 -22.05
N ALA A 229 -14.70 3.84 -23.33
CA ALA A 229 -14.39 2.66 -24.12
C ALA A 229 -12.88 2.48 -24.34
N GLU A 230 -12.11 3.56 -24.43
CA GLU A 230 -10.64 3.51 -24.50
C GLU A 230 -10.03 3.07 -23.17
N ILE A 231 -10.54 3.56 -22.03
CA ILE A 231 -10.13 3.11 -20.69
C ILE A 231 -10.39 1.61 -20.53
N ASP A 232 -11.54 1.11 -21.00
CA ASP A 232 -11.85 -0.32 -20.93
C ASP A 232 -10.86 -1.15 -21.75
N ILE A 233 -10.40 -0.67 -22.92
CA ILE A 233 -9.36 -1.32 -23.73
C ILE A 233 -8.02 -1.33 -22.97
N ASP A 234 -7.62 -0.20 -22.40
CA ASP A 234 -6.37 -0.13 -21.62
C ASP A 234 -6.40 -1.12 -20.45
N ASN A 235 -7.55 -1.30 -19.82
CA ASN A 235 -7.77 -2.26 -18.73
C ASN A 235 -7.73 -3.73 -19.17
N THR A 236 -7.79 -4.04 -20.48
CA THR A 236 -7.57 -5.42 -20.96
C THR A 236 -6.12 -5.87 -20.81
N VAL A 237 -5.18 -4.93 -20.72
CA VAL A 237 -3.77 -5.20 -20.50
C VAL A 237 -3.44 -4.97 -19.03
N VAL A 238 -3.42 -6.04 -18.26
CA VAL A 238 -3.13 -5.95 -16.82
C VAL A 238 -1.63 -5.83 -16.59
N ARG A 239 -1.24 -4.78 -15.84
CA ARG A 239 0.14 -4.41 -15.57
C ARG A 239 0.46 -4.48 -14.09
N ALA A 240 1.75 -4.65 -13.77
CA ALA A 240 2.22 -4.61 -12.39
C ALA A 240 2.06 -3.19 -11.81
N PRO A 241 1.37 -3.03 -10.66
CA PRO A 241 1.19 -1.74 -10.01
C PRO A 241 2.46 -1.22 -9.34
N GLU A 242 3.39 -2.12 -8.97
CA GLU A 242 4.67 -1.80 -8.34
C GLU A 242 5.75 -2.83 -8.72
N ASN A 243 6.99 -2.60 -8.28
CA ASN A 243 8.07 -3.58 -8.41
C ASN A 243 7.87 -4.74 -7.45
N GLY A 244 8.03 -5.96 -7.91
CA GLY A 244 7.85 -7.12 -7.05
C GLY A 244 8.07 -8.45 -7.73
N THR A 245 7.80 -9.52 -7.00
CA THR A 245 7.85 -10.89 -7.50
C THR A 245 6.44 -11.45 -7.59
N VAL A 246 6.05 -11.89 -8.78
CA VAL A 246 4.74 -12.54 -8.97
C VAL A 246 4.76 -13.98 -8.44
N THR A 247 3.66 -14.40 -7.84
CA THR A 247 3.50 -15.77 -7.31
C THR A 247 2.10 -16.30 -7.59
N LEU A 248 1.98 -17.64 -7.65
CA LEU A 248 0.72 -18.34 -7.96
C LEU A 248 0.22 -18.12 -9.40
N VAL A 249 1.09 -17.76 -10.34
CA VAL A 249 0.77 -17.54 -11.75
C VAL A 249 0.13 -18.78 -12.40
N ASN A 250 0.55 -19.97 -11.97
CA ASN A 250 0.02 -21.25 -12.45
C ASN A 250 -1.49 -21.42 -12.21
N LYS A 251 -2.11 -20.59 -11.37
CA LYS A 251 -3.57 -20.59 -11.14
C LYS A 251 -4.35 -19.89 -12.26
N LEU A 252 -3.67 -19.20 -13.18
CA LEU A 252 -4.27 -18.46 -14.27
C LEU A 252 -3.90 -19.09 -15.64
N PRO A 253 -4.52 -20.18 -16.07
CA PRO A 253 -4.29 -20.72 -17.40
C PRO A 253 -4.94 -19.84 -18.47
N VAL A 254 -4.31 -19.79 -19.65
CA VAL A 254 -4.87 -19.16 -20.84
C VAL A 254 -6.23 -19.78 -21.17
N GLY A 255 -7.20 -18.95 -21.56
CA GLY A 255 -8.59 -19.34 -21.80
C GLY A 255 -9.52 -19.22 -20.58
N THR A 256 -8.98 -18.94 -19.40
CA THR A 256 -9.79 -18.69 -18.20
C THR A 256 -10.62 -17.41 -18.38
N TYR A 257 -11.91 -17.49 -18.04
CA TYR A 257 -12.77 -16.31 -17.98
C TYR A 257 -12.63 -15.62 -16.63
N LEU A 258 -12.31 -14.33 -16.64
CA LEU A 258 -12.17 -13.50 -15.46
C LEU A 258 -13.32 -12.53 -15.34
N MET A 259 -13.68 -12.24 -14.08
CA MET A 259 -14.61 -11.16 -13.74
C MET A 259 -13.84 -10.02 -13.05
N PRO A 260 -14.32 -8.77 -13.13
CA PRO A 260 -13.72 -7.64 -12.43
C PRO A 260 -13.53 -7.93 -10.94
N ALA A 261 -12.43 -7.42 -10.36
CA ALA A 261 -12.07 -7.57 -8.96
C ALA A 261 -11.85 -9.02 -8.49
N THR A 262 -11.78 -10.02 -9.39
CA THR A 262 -11.42 -11.39 -9.03
C THR A 262 -9.91 -11.53 -8.91
N PRO A 263 -9.35 -11.85 -7.72
CA PRO A 263 -7.92 -12.06 -7.55
C PRO A 263 -7.41 -13.20 -8.44
N THR A 264 -6.37 -12.97 -9.21
CA THR A 264 -5.77 -13.97 -10.11
C THR A 264 -4.52 -14.59 -9.49
N PHE A 265 -3.54 -13.79 -9.17
CA PHE A 265 -2.29 -14.15 -8.51
C PHE A 265 -1.79 -12.99 -7.65
N ALA A 266 -0.77 -13.24 -6.84
CA ALA A 266 -0.25 -12.23 -5.94
C ALA A 266 1.08 -11.64 -6.45
N LEU A 267 1.26 -10.35 -6.24
CA LEU A 267 2.50 -9.63 -6.40
C LEU A 267 3.05 -9.32 -5.00
N VAL A 268 4.23 -9.83 -4.69
CA VAL A 268 4.95 -9.53 -3.45
C VAL A 268 5.92 -8.40 -3.72
N GLY A 269 5.68 -7.25 -3.14
CA GLY A 269 6.51 -6.06 -3.29
C GLY A 269 7.93 -6.29 -2.76
N THR A 270 8.91 -5.66 -3.39
CA THR A 270 10.32 -5.75 -2.98
C THR A 270 10.85 -4.45 -2.39
N ASP A 271 10.15 -3.35 -2.61
CA ASP A 271 10.62 -2.02 -2.25
C ASP A 271 10.29 -1.65 -0.79
N ASN A 272 9.24 -2.27 -0.23
CA ASN A 272 8.78 -2.01 1.13
C ASN A 272 8.74 -3.31 1.93
N VAL A 273 9.90 -3.68 2.50
CA VAL A 273 10.07 -4.88 3.33
C VAL A 273 10.36 -4.45 4.75
N TRP A 274 9.68 -5.06 5.70
CA TRP A 274 9.89 -4.83 7.14
C TRP A 274 9.91 -6.14 7.90
N VAL A 275 10.30 -6.09 9.15
CA VAL A 275 10.23 -7.24 10.07
C VAL A 275 9.25 -6.92 11.20
N GLU A 276 8.29 -7.81 11.39
CA GLU A 276 7.38 -7.79 12.53
C GLU A 276 7.95 -8.67 13.62
N ALA A 277 8.35 -8.03 14.71
CA ALA A 277 8.97 -8.69 15.86
C ALA A 277 8.03 -8.64 17.06
N ASN A 278 7.75 -9.80 17.63
CA ASN A 278 6.85 -9.97 18.76
C ASN A 278 7.63 -9.92 20.08
N PHE A 279 7.74 -8.73 20.67
CA PHE A 279 8.39 -8.53 21.96
C PHE A 279 7.42 -8.78 23.13
N LYS A 280 7.93 -9.23 24.25
CA LYS A 280 7.14 -9.34 25.49
C LYS A 280 6.82 -7.94 26.00
N GLU A 281 5.62 -7.77 26.59
CA GLU A 281 5.18 -6.50 27.20
C GLU A 281 6.23 -5.92 28.17
N THR A 282 6.91 -6.79 28.91
CA THR A 282 7.98 -6.41 29.86
C THR A 282 9.18 -5.76 29.19
N ASP A 283 9.43 -6.10 27.94
CA ASP A 283 10.62 -5.70 27.20
C ASP A 283 10.41 -4.33 26.50
N LEU A 284 9.17 -3.89 26.42
CA LEU A 284 8.79 -2.62 25.78
C LEU A 284 8.93 -1.40 26.68
N THR A 285 9.26 -1.56 27.96
CA THR A 285 9.28 -0.48 28.96
C THR A 285 10.12 0.73 28.54
N HIS A 286 11.22 0.50 27.82
CA HIS A 286 12.14 1.55 27.36
C HIS A 286 12.27 1.60 25.85
N MET A 287 11.43 0.87 25.12
CA MET A 287 11.43 0.84 23.67
C MET A 287 10.66 2.04 23.11
N GLN A 288 11.26 2.73 22.15
CA GLN A 288 10.68 3.92 21.50
C GLN A 288 10.86 3.86 19.99
N VAL A 289 9.98 4.53 19.27
CA VAL A 289 10.09 4.71 17.82
C VAL A 289 11.39 5.46 17.49
N GLY A 290 12.09 5.00 16.45
CA GLY A 290 13.35 5.56 15.98
C GLY A 290 14.61 4.93 16.62
N GLN A 291 14.47 4.02 17.58
CA GLN A 291 15.62 3.32 18.15
C GLN A 291 16.28 2.40 17.13
N PRO A 292 17.61 2.31 17.09
CA PRO A 292 18.33 1.42 16.20
C PRO A 292 18.06 -0.04 16.57
N ALA A 293 17.91 -0.84 15.52
CA ALA A 293 17.69 -2.29 15.63
C ALA A 293 18.61 -3.03 14.68
N THR A 294 19.01 -4.22 15.07
CA THR A 294 19.68 -5.19 14.20
C THR A 294 18.76 -6.37 13.95
N VAL A 295 18.79 -6.86 12.73
CA VAL A 295 17.95 -7.98 12.27
C VAL A 295 18.85 -9.04 11.68
N ASP A 296 18.83 -10.22 12.28
CA ASP A 296 19.54 -11.41 11.82
C ASP A 296 18.50 -12.42 11.34
N CYS A 297 18.53 -12.77 10.05
CA CYS A 297 17.58 -13.72 9.49
C CYS A 297 18.23 -15.10 9.28
N ASP A 298 17.52 -16.18 9.65
CA ASP A 298 18.02 -17.56 9.58
C ASP A 298 18.47 -17.99 8.19
N ALA A 299 17.86 -17.38 7.15
CA ALA A 299 18.24 -17.63 5.76
C ALA A 299 19.61 -17.08 5.38
N TYR A 300 20.14 -16.11 6.13
CA TYR A 300 21.39 -15.38 5.86
C TYR A 300 22.25 -15.27 7.12
N PRO A 301 22.79 -16.38 7.65
CA PRO A 301 23.45 -16.41 8.98
C PRO A 301 24.71 -15.51 9.06
N ASP A 302 25.30 -15.14 7.93
CA ASP A 302 26.50 -14.32 7.84
C ASP A 302 26.22 -12.82 7.64
N VAL A 303 24.95 -12.39 7.68
CA VAL A 303 24.53 -11.02 7.38
C VAL A 303 23.59 -10.48 8.43
N THR A 304 24.04 -9.43 9.10
CA THR A 304 23.20 -8.62 10.00
C THR A 304 22.68 -7.40 9.25
N PHE A 305 21.37 -7.22 9.22
CA PHE A 305 20.74 -6.05 8.64
C PHE A 305 20.54 -5.00 9.71
N ASN A 306 20.90 -3.74 9.38
CA ASN A 306 20.64 -2.61 10.24
C ASN A 306 19.29 -1.99 9.91
N GLY A 307 18.56 -1.59 10.93
CA GLY A 307 17.26 -0.97 10.79
C GLY A 307 16.91 -0.13 12.03
N HIS A 308 15.68 0.29 12.09
CA HIS A 308 15.16 1.04 13.22
C HIS A 308 13.71 0.67 13.50
N VAL A 309 13.29 0.88 14.74
CA VAL A 309 11.89 0.72 15.16
C VAL A 309 11.04 1.79 14.49
N GLN A 310 10.12 1.36 13.60
CA GLN A 310 9.20 2.26 12.93
C GLN A 310 7.94 2.53 13.76
N SER A 311 7.37 1.49 14.36
CA SER A 311 6.16 1.61 15.17
C SER A 311 6.02 0.47 16.17
N LEU A 312 5.31 0.76 17.26
CA LEU A 312 4.89 -0.21 18.25
C LEU A 312 3.36 -0.39 18.14
N SER A 313 2.88 -1.63 18.14
CA SER A 313 1.44 -1.91 18.11
C SER A 313 0.75 -1.32 19.35
N PRO A 314 -0.42 -0.68 19.20
CA PRO A 314 -1.18 -0.14 20.33
C PRO A 314 -1.89 -1.21 21.16
N GLY A 315 -1.88 -2.47 20.74
CA GLY A 315 -2.52 -3.59 21.42
C GLY A 315 -1.84 -4.92 21.15
N THR A 316 -2.20 -5.91 21.93
CA THR A 316 -1.64 -7.27 21.81
C THR A 316 -2.28 -8.02 20.64
N GLY A 317 -1.58 -9.01 20.09
CA GLY A 317 -2.09 -9.83 19.00
C GLY A 317 -3.36 -10.61 19.37
N SER A 318 -3.57 -10.89 20.67
CA SER A 318 -4.80 -11.54 21.17
C SER A 318 -6.03 -10.63 21.08
N GLU A 319 -5.86 -9.31 21.20
CA GLU A 319 -6.97 -8.34 21.12
C GLU A 319 -7.48 -8.17 19.66
N PHE A 320 -6.59 -8.27 18.69
CA PHE A 320 -6.92 -8.17 17.26
C PHE A 320 -7.26 -9.52 16.61
N SER A 321 -7.27 -10.62 17.40
CA SER A 321 -7.64 -11.93 16.89
C SER A 321 -9.14 -12.03 16.61
N VAL A 322 -9.51 -12.71 15.53
CA VAL A 322 -10.92 -13.01 15.20
C VAL A 322 -11.63 -13.81 16.31
N LEU A 323 -10.86 -14.58 17.09
CA LEU A 323 -11.32 -15.34 18.26
C LEU A 323 -10.44 -14.96 19.46
N PRO A 324 -10.73 -13.88 20.18
CA PRO A 324 -9.99 -13.50 21.37
C PRO A 324 -10.07 -14.61 22.43
N ALA A 325 -8.93 -14.95 23.05
CA ALA A 325 -8.89 -15.92 24.12
C ALA A 325 -9.68 -15.38 25.34
N GLN A 326 -10.88 -15.90 25.57
CA GLN A 326 -11.68 -15.56 26.74
C GLN A 326 -11.26 -16.41 27.94
N ASN A 327 -10.40 -15.88 28.80
CA ASN A 327 -10.01 -16.50 30.06
C ASN A 327 -11.07 -16.26 31.17
N ALA A 328 -12.36 -16.55 30.86
CA ALA A 328 -13.49 -16.23 31.76
C ALA A 328 -13.81 -17.36 32.77
N THR A 329 -13.09 -18.49 32.78
CA THR A 329 -13.41 -19.61 33.63
C THR A 329 -12.31 -19.89 34.68
N GLY A 330 -12.58 -19.58 35.91
CA GLY A 330 -12.19 -20.23 37.19
C GLY A 330 -10.71 -20.22 37.61
N ASN A 331 -9.73 -20.32 36.76
CA ASN A 331 -8.32 -20.35 37.13
C ASN A 331 -7.52 -19.35 36.27
N TRP A 332 -7.46 -18.13 36.72
CA TRP A 332 -6.72 -17.06 36.01
C TRP A 332 -5.21 -17.18 36.32
N VAL A 333 -4.41 -17.34 35.29
CA VAL A 333 -2.96 -17.25 35.35
C VAL A 333 -2.52 -16.03 34.54
N LYS A 334 -1.75 -15.12 35.15
CA LYS A 334 -1.13 -13.98 34.45
C LYS A 334 -0.08 -14.50 33.45
N VAL A 335 -0.37 -14.37 32.17
CA VAL A 335 0.57 -14.69 31.09
C VAL A 335 1.06 -13.38 30.50
N VAL A 336 2.38 -13.20 30.38
CA VAL A 336 2.98 -12.03 29.71
C VAL A 336 2.55 -12.04 28.24
N GLN A 337 1.94 -10.97 27.80
CA GLN A 337 1.49 -10.80 26.42
C GLN A 337 2.65 -10.35 25.52
N ARG A 338 2.50 -10.56 24.21
CA ARG A 338 3.43 -10.04 23.20
C ARG A 338 2.79 -8.93 22.41
N LEU A 339 3.57 -7.91 22.10
CA LEU A 339 3.18 -6.80 21.22
C LEU A 339 4.07 -6.80 19.98
N VAL A 340 3.44 -6.50 18.86
CA VAL A 340 4.13 -6.40 17.57
C VAL A 340 4.89 -5.09 17.49
N VAL A 341 6.17 -5.18 17.17
CA VAL A 341 7.05 -4.05 16.86
C VAL A 341 7.44 -4.15 15.40
N LYS A 342 7.15 -3.10 14.64
CA LYS A 342 7.52 -3.01 13.23
C LYS A 342 8.92 -2.40 13.12
N THR A 343 9.86 -3.15 12.56
CA THR A 343 11.23 -2.74 12.31
C THR A 343 11.47 -2.63 10.81
N VAL A 344 11.91 -1.47 10.35
CA VAL A 344 12.26 -1.22 8.94
C VAL A 344 13.76 -1.34 8.76
N ILE A 345 14.19 -1.88 7.64
CA ILE A 345 15.59 -2.07 7.28
C ILE A 345 16.05 -0.86 6.48
N ASP A 346 17.12 -0.21 6.95
CA ASP A 346 17.60 1.05 6.38
C ASP A 346 18.24 0.89 5.00
N ASN A 347 18.94 -0.23 4.76
CA ASN A 347 19.64 -0.52 3.51
C ASN A 347 19.40 -1.98 3.11
N PRO A 348 18.27 -2.29 2.44
CA PRO A 348 18.01 -3.63 1.97
C PRO A 348 19.05 -4.05 0.90
N ASP A 349 19.66 -5.22 1.07
CA ASP A 349 20.60 -5.78 0.10
C ASP A 349 19.84 -6.43 -1.07
N PRO A 350 19.94 -5.92 -2.31
CA PRO A 350 19.25 -6.50 -3.46
C PRO A 350 19.65 -7.94 -3.78
N GLN A 351 20.86 -8.38 -3.35
CA GLN A 351 21.33 -9.74 -3.57
C GLN A 351 20.79 -10.72 -2.52
N ARG A 352 20.36 -10.20 -1.37
CA ARG A 352 19.84 -10.97 -0.23
C ARG A 352 18.53 -10.38 0.29
N PRO A 353 17.49 -10.39 -0.55
CA PRO A 353 16.22 -9.79 -0.17
C PRO A 353 15.57 -10.57 0.95
N ILE A 354 15.13 -9.88 1.98
CA ILE A 354 14.26 -10.48 3.01
C ILE A 354 12.91 -10.73 2.35
N ARG A 355 12.40 -11.94 2.51
CA ARG A 355 11.12 -12.37 1.94
C ARG A 355 10.07 -12.48 3.03
N ALA A 356 8.82 -12.27 2.67
CA ALA A 356 7.69 -12.51 3.56
C ALA A 356 7.70 -13.92 4.11
N GLY A 357 7.55 -14.07 5.43
CA GLY A 357 7.57 -15.36 6.13
C GLY A 357 8.95 -15.86 6.54
N MET A 358 10.04 -15.16 6.25
CA MET A 358 11.36 -15.54 6.76
C MET A 358 11.43 -15.32 8.26
N SER A 359 11.95 -16.31 9.01
CA SER A 359 12.23 -16.19 10.43
C SER A 359 13.49 -15.36 10.65
N CYS A 360 13.41 -14.41 11.57
CA CYS A 360 14.49 -13.53 11.93
C CYS A 360 14.55 -13.34 13.45
N THR A 361 15.71 -12.91 13.93
CA THR A 361 15.90 -12.42 15.30
C THR A 361 16.09 -10.92 15.22
N VAL A 362 15.37 -10.18 16.05
CA VAL A 362 15.49 -8.72 16.12
C VAL A 362 16.03 -8.34 17.48
N GLU A 363 17.08 -7.54 17.48
CA GLU A 363 17.67 -6.94 18.67
C GLU A 363 17.57 -5.40 18.57
N VAL A 364 16.97 -4.77 19.58
CA VAL A 364 16.76 -3.32 19.65
C VAL A 364 17.67 -2.75 20.73
N ASP A 365 18.47 -1.72 20.39
CA ASP A 365 19.21 -0.93 21.34
C ASP A 365 18.32 0.16 21.95
N THR A 366 17.81 -0.09 23.14
CA THR A 366 16.94 0.86 23.85
C THR A 366 17.68 2.08 24.40
N GLY A 367 19.02 2.05 24.40
CA GLY A 367 19.84 3.10 25.01
C GLY A 367 19.68 3.22 26.53
N TYR A 368 18.87 2.33 27.14
CA TYR A 368 18.63 2.38 28.58
C TYR A 368 19.87 1.95 29.35
N GLN A 369 20.32 2.81 30.26
CA GLN A 369 21.39 2.52 31.22
C GLN A 369 20.78 2.45 32.61
N PRO A 370 20.69 1.26 33.22
CA PRO A 370 20.20 1.15 34.59
C PRO A 370 21.11 1.94 35.54
N SER A 371 20.51 2.88 36.26
CA SER A 371 21.26 3.65 37.26
C SER A 371 21.41 2.80 38.53
N ILE A 372 22.65 2.62 38.99
CA ILE A 372 22.98 1.89 40.26
C ILE A 372 22.20 2.51 41.43
N TRP A 373 22.00 3.82 41.43
CA TRP A 373 21.25 4.54 42.47
C TRP A 373 19.76 4.22 42.49
N SER A 374 19.12 4.03 41.34
CA SER A 374 17.71 3.65 41.27
C SER A 374 17.47 2.22 41.75
N SER A 375 18.39 1.32 41.41
CA SER A 375 18.33 -0.09 41.87
C SER A 375 18.59 -0.25 43.36
N LEU A 376 19.55 0.53 43.93
CA LEU A 376 19.78 0.58 45.38
C LEU A 376 18.59 1.16 46.15
N ARG A 377 17.92 2.16 45.58
CA ARG A 377 16.75 2.80 46.18
C ARG A 377 15.54 1.88 46.23
N SER A 378 15.31 1.10 45.14
CA SER A 378 14.26 0.10 45.10
C SER A 378 14.51 -1.08 46.05
N MET A 379 15.80 -1.48 46.20
CA MET A 379 16.21 -2.58 47.12
C MET A 379 16.11 -2.18 48.60
N LEU A 380 16.27 -0.88 48.91
CA LEU A 380 16.16 -0.31 50.25
C LEU A 380 14.73 0.11 50.61
N GLY A 381 13.73 -0.11 49.74
CA GLY A 381 12.33 0.25 50.00
C GLY A 381 12.07 1.75 50.17
N LEU A 382 12.97 2.60 49.64
CA LEU A 382 12.91 4.07 49.70
C LEU A 382 12.32 4.61 48.38
N GLY A 383 11.19 4.04 47.92
CA GLY A 383 10.46 4.51 46.73
C GLY A 383 9.43 5.54 47.07
#